data_f259889ea42eb58e6d8900772ce42aad
#
_entry.id   f259889ea42eb58e6d8900772ce42aad
#
_cell.length_a   1.000
_cell.length_b   1.000
_cell.length_c   1.000
_cell.angle_alpha   90.00
_cell.angle_beta   90.00
_cell.angle_gamma   90.00
#
_symmetry.space_group_name_H-M   'P 1'
#
loop_
_entity.id
_entity.type
_entity.pdbx_description
1 polymer ?
#
loop_
_entity_poly.entity_id
_entity_poly.type
_entity_poly.pdbx_seq_one_letter_code
_entity_poly.pdbx_strand_id
1 'polypeptide(L)'
;MWDDQAMYVSVLTREYPPTIYGGAGVHVAQLVPQLRTLIDVDVQCMGQPREGATAHAENYPEGANGALRAFGADLSMVDAIPDEVDLVHSHTWYTNLAGLLAGVFHDVPHVISAHSLEPDRPWKAEQLGGGYRLSSWAEKTAYDAADAVIAVSEGMRADVLRAYPELDPDKVHVVRNGVNTDEFHPVTETDVCRDIGMDP
;
A
#
# COMPACT_ATOMS: atom_id res chain seq x y z
N MET A 1 16.95 -26.84 -0.82
CA MET A 1 17.77 -26.25 0.25
C MET A 1 17.53 -24.75 0.08
N TRP A 2 16.64 -24.17 0.87
CA TRP A 2 16.44 -22.72 0.90
C TRP A 2 17.70 -22.17 1.54
N ASP A 3 18.37 -21.25 0.86
CA ASP A 3 19.55 -20.58 1.39
C ASP A 3 19.14 -19.85 2.67
N ASP A 4 20.00 -19.80 3.68
CA ASP A 4 19.76 -19.25 5.02
C ASP A 4 19.77 -17.68 4.98
N GLN A 5 19.60 -17.09 3.79
CA GLN A 5 19.54 -15.64 3.61
C GLN A 5 18.11 -15.17 3.90
N ALA A 6 17.95 -14.23 4.82
CA ALA A 6 16.65 -13.66 5.13
C ALA A 6 16.05 -13.00 3.86
N MET A 7 14.76 -13.24 3.58
CA MET A 7 14.04 -12.61 2.48
C MET A 7 14.09 -11.09 2.64
N TYR A 8 14.39 -10.36 1.57
CA TYR A 8 14.41 -8.92 1.54
C TYR A 8 13.23 -8.34 0.75
N VAL A 9 12.34 -7.60 1.43
CA VAL A 9 11.11 -7.06 0.85
C VAL A 9 11.14 -5.54 0.82
N SER A 10 10.86 -4.95 -0.36
CA SER A 10 10.64 -3.51 -0.49
C SER A 10 9.15 -3.19 -0.40
N VAL A 11 8.73 -2.49 0.65
CA VAL A 11 7.35 -2.07 0.89
C VAL A 11 7.14 -0.67 0.32
N LEU A 12 6.23 -0.56 -0.66
CA LEU A 12 5.91 0.71 -1.33
C LEU A 12 4.58 1.25 -0.80
N THR A 13 4.61 2.45 -0.25
CA THR A 13 3.41 3.08 0.34
C THR A 13 3.37 4.58 0.09
N ARG A 14 2.16 5.14 0.01
CA ARG A 14 2.01 6.59 -0.01
C ARG A 14 2.32 7.21 1.35
N GLU A 15 1.84 6.58 2.42
CA GLU A 15 1.85 7.11 3.79
C GLU A 15 2.75 6.26 4.69
N TYR A 16 3.56 6.92 5.50
CA TYR A 16 4.36 6.27 6.54
C TYR A 16 4.55 7.25 7.72
N PRO A 17 4.71 6.78 8.96
CA PRO A 17 4.91 7.66 10.11
C PRO A 17 6.01 8.71 9.88
N PRO A 18 5.87 9.93 10.42
CA PRO A 18 4.78 10.40 11.29
C PRO A 18 3.55 10.93 10.54
N THR A 19 3.55 10.94 9.20
CA THR A 19 2.47 11.51 8.39
C THR A 19 1.56 10.41 7.86
N ILE A 20 0.46 10.16 8.57
CA ILE A 20 -0.57 9.19 8.21
C ILE A 20 -1.93 9.90 8.25
N TYR A 21 -2.76 9.68 7.23
CA TYR A 21 -4.13 10.23 7.18
C TYR A 21 -5.19 9.18 6.78
N GLY A 22 -4.78 7.99 6.34
CA GLY A 22 -5.68 6.94 5.86
C GLY A 22 -5.40 5.57 6.45
N GLY A 23 -6.38 4.66 6.29
CA GLY A 23 -6.29 3.29 6.83
C GLY A 23 -5.14 2.47 6.26
N ALA A 24 -4.77 2.71 4.99
CA ALA A 24 -3.62 2.03 4.38
C ALA A 24 -2.30 2.42 5.06
N GLY A 25 -2.11 3.71 5.40
CA GLY A 25 -0.96 4.17 6.14
C GLY A 25 -0.88 3.58 7.56
N VAL A 26 -2.03 3.51 8.26
CA VAL A 26 -2.12 2.85 9.58
C VAL A 26 -1.75 1.37 9.46
N HIS A 27 -2.27 0.68 8.44
CA HIS A 27 -1.94 -0.73 8.19
C HIS A 27 -0.43 -0.92 7.99
N VAL A 28 0.21 -0.14 7.10
CA VAL A 28 1.66 -0.26 6.83
C VAL A 28 2.49 0.07 8.08
N ALA A 29 2.07 1.09 8.85
CA ALA A 29 2.74 1.47 10.08
C ALA A 29 2.75 0.36 11.14
N GLN A 30 1.70 -0.47 11.17
CA GLN A 30 1.61 -1.62 12.08
C GLN A 30 2.25 -2.88 11.49
N LEU A 31 2.17 -3.08 10.17
CA LEU A 31 2.69 -4.25 9.46
C LEU A 31 4.23 -4.27 9.45
N VAL A 32 4.85 -3.17 9.05
CA VAL A 32 6.32 -3.11 8.84
C VAL A 32 7.13 -3.50 10.08
N PRO A 33 6.82 -3.00 11.30
CA PRO A 33 7.53 -3.43 12.50
C PRO A 33 7.44 -4.94 12.75
N GLN A 34 6.30 -5.56 12.44
CA GLN A 34 6.11 -7.01 12.59
C GLN A 34 6.91 -7.79 11.53
N LEU A 35 6.88 -7.36 10.28
CA LEU A 35 7.67 -7.97 9.21
C LEU A 35 9.16 -7.92 9.52
N ARG A 36 9.67 -6.78 10.02
CA ARG A 36 11.08 -6.61 10.41
C ARG A 36 11.56 -7.54 11.53
N THR A 37 10.65 -8.21 12.23
CA THR A 37 11.02 -9.28 13.18
C THR A 37 11.27 -10.62 12.52
N LEU A 38 10.90 -10.77 11.25
CA LEU A 38 10.91 -12.05 10.51
C LEU A 38 11.80 -12.02 9.27
N ILE A 39 11.87 -10.87 8.60
CA ILE A 39 12.54 -10.67 7.30
C ILE A 39 13.17 -9.28 7.25
N ASP A 40 14.05 -9.05 6.28
CA ASP A 40 14.58 -7.72 5.98
C ASP A 40 13.56 -6.89 5.21
N VAL A 41 13.28 -5.68 5.68
CA VAL A 41 12.28 -4.78 5.08
C VAL A 41 12.81 -3.37 4.98
N ASP A 42 12.88 -2.84 3.76
CA ASP A 42 12.95 -1.41 3.51
C ASP A 42 11.56 -0.86 3.19
N VAL A 43 11.40 0.44 3.35
CA VAL A 43 10.15 1.14 3.05
C VAL A 43 10.44 2.31 2.13
N GLN A 44 9.76 2.33 0.99
CA GLN A 44 9.74 3.45 0.06
C GLN A 44 8.42 4.21 0.24
N CYS A 45 8.45 5.49 0.58
CA CYS A 45 7.21 6.24 0.82
C CYS A 45 7.20 7.62 0.14
N MET A 46 6.02 8.17 -0.11
CA MET A 46 5.89 9.51 -0.68
C MET A 46 6.07 10.59 0.40
N GLY A 47 6.57 11.75 0.01
CA GLY A 47 6.62 12.98 0.81
C GLY A 47 8.00 13.37 1.31
N GLN A 48 8.05 13.93 2.52
CA GLN A 48 9.28 14.47 3.09
C GLN A 48 10.14 13.39 3.77
N PRO A 49 11.47 13.58 3.88
CA PRO A 49 12.38 12.69 4.59
C PRO A 49 11.90 12.36 6.01
N ARG A 50 12.04 11.09 6.39
CA ARG A 50 11.59 10.58 7.70
C ARG A 50 12.41 9.37 8.13
N GLU A 51 12.36 9.07 9.43
CA GLU A 51 13.04 7.92 9.98
C GLU A 51 12.37 6.60 9.52
N GLY A 52 13.19 5.59 9.27
CA GLY A 52 12.73 4.23 8.97
C GLY A 52 12.18 4.00 7.57
N ALA A 53 12.27 5.01 6.67
CA ALA A 53 11.86 4.89 5.27
C ALA A 53 12.64 5.84 4.35
N THR A 54 12.82 5.42 3.10
CA THR A 54 13.27 6.30 2.01
C THR A 54 12.08 7.09 1.48
N ALA A 55 12.19 8.41 1.48
CA ALA A 55 11.08 9.29 1.11
C ALA A 55 11.28 9.90 -0.29
N HIS A 56 10.23 9.86 -1.10
CA HIS A 56 10.20 10.33 -2.46
C HIS A 56 9.29 11.55 -2.59
N ALA A 57 9.90 12.70 -2.91
CA ALA A 57 9.13 13.92 -3.11
C ALA A 57 8.31 13.85 -4.40
N GLU A 58 7.08 14.33 -4.34
CA GLU A 58 6.23 14.54 -5.53
C GLU A 58 6.74 15.77 -6.31
N ASN A 59 7.98 15.70 -6.82
CA ASN A 59 8.67 16.81 -7.50
C ASN A 59 8.13 16.99 -8.92
N TYR A 60 7.09 17.80 -9.06
CA TYR A 60 6.50 18.20 -10.34
C TYR A 60 6.26 19.70 -10.36
N PRO A 61 6.13 20.32 -11.54
CA PRO A 61 5.79 21.74 -11.65
C PRO A 61 4.55 22.07 -10.83
N GLU A 62 4.52 23.29 -10.28
CA GLU A 62 3.36 23.82 -9.56
C GLU A 62 2.09 23.70 -10.43
N GLY A 63 0.99 23.24 -9.85
CA GLY A 63 -0.26 23.01 -10.57
C GLY A 63 -0.34 21.70 -11.36
N ALA A 64 0.69 20.87 -11.37
CA ALA A 64 0.63 19.55 -12.01
C ALA A 64 -0.46 18.67 -11.37
N ASN A 65 -1.09 17.81 -12.21
CA ASN A 65 -2.10 16.87 -11.76
C ASN A 65 -1.53 15.90 -10.72
N GLY A 66 -2.31 15.61 -9.67
CA GLY A 66 -1.88 14.74 -8.56
C GLY A 66 -1.45 13.33 -8.98
N ALA A 67 -2.06 12.75 -10.03
CA ALA A 67 -1.65 11.45 -10.55
C ALA A 67 -0.26 11.49 -11.21
N LEU A 68 0.04 12.58 -11.95
CA LEU A 68 1.38 12.77 -12.54
C LEU A 68 2.46 12.96 -11.47
N ARG A 69 2.11 13.66 -10.38
CA ARG A 69 3.03 13.80 -9.24
C ARG A 69 3.31 12.47 -8.55
N ALA A 70 2.27 11.65 -8.35
CA ALA A 70 2.43 10.30 -7.82
C ALA A 70 3.34 9.44 -8.71
N PHE A 71 3.13 9.45 -10.02
CA PHE A 71 3.99 8.70 -10.96
C PHE A 71 5.44 9.18 -10.95
N GLY A 72 5.68 10.47 -10.74
CA GLY A 72 7.04 10.99 -10.55
C GLY A 72 7.73 10.42 -9.31
N ALA A 73 7.00 10.28 -8.20
CA ALA A 73 7.49 9.63 -7.00
C ALA A 73 7.69 8.11 -7.23
N ASP A 74 6.77 7.44 -7.96
CA ASP A 74 6.88 6.03 -8.30
C ASP A 74 8.17 5.72 -9.05
N LEU A 75 8.54 6.51 -10.06
CA LEU A 75 9.80 6.32 -10.78
C LEU A 75 11.02 6.48 -9.88
N SER A 76 10.97 7.43 -8.94
CA SER A 76 12.03 7.61 -7.95
C SER A 76 12.09 6.44 -6.95
N MET A 77 10.96 5.82 -6.61
CA MET A 77 10.92 4.61 -5.78
C MET A 77 11.62 3.45 -6.47
N VAL A 78 11.31 3.20 -7.74
CA VAL A 78 11.92 2.10 -8.52
C VAL A 78 13.44 2.23 -8.55
N ASP A 79 13.97 3.44 -8.78
CA ASP A 79 15.42 3.71 -8.84
C ASP A 79 16.12 3.54 -7.47
N ALA A 80 15.37 3.65 -6.37
CA ALA A 80 15.92 3.58 -5.01
C ALA A 80 15.80 2.18 -4.36
N ILE A 81 15.08 1.25 -4.98
CA ILE A 81 14.97 -0.14 -4.49
C ILE A 81 16.33 -0.82 -4.67
N PRO A 82 16.87 -1.47 -3.62
CA PRO A 82 18.14 -2.18 -3.71
C PRO A 82 18.09 -3.37 -4.70
N ASP A 83 19.22 -3.65 -5.35
CA ASP A 83 19.34 -4.77 -6.30
C ASP A 83 19.15 -6.15 -5.63
N GLU A 84 19.36 -6.23 -4.31
CA GLU A 84 19.21 -7.47 -3.53
C GLU A 84 17.76 -7.77 -3.11
N VAL A 85 16.78 -6.98 -3.57
CA VAL A 85 15.37 -7.19 -3.25
C VAL A 85 14.88 -8.54 -3.80
N ASP A 86 14.13 -9.29 -2.98
CA ASP A 86 13.52 -10.55 -3.38
C ASP A 86 12.04 -10.40 -3.77
N LEU A 87 11.37 -9.35 -3.28
CA LEU A 87 9.95 -9.09 -3.51
C LEU A 87 9.61 -7.63 -3.31
N VAL A 88 8.72 -7.13 -4.15
CA VAL A 88 8.14 -5.79 -4.00
C VAL A 88 6.68 -5.87 -3.57
N HIS A 89 6.30 -5.14 -2.52
CA HIS A 89 4.96 -5.13 -1.96
C HIS A 89 4.36 -3.72 -1.97
N SER A 90 3.39 -3.46 -2.83
CA SER A 90 2.77 -2.14 -2.97
C SER A 90 1.40 -2.03 -2.29
N HIS A 91 1.09 -0.82 -1.83
CA HIS A 91 -0.15 -0.49 -1.14
C HIS A 91 -0.87 0.67 -1.83
N THR A 92 -2.10 0.44 -2.30
CA THR A 92 -2.95 1.39 -3.05
C THR A 92 -2.41 1.76 -4.44
N TRP A 93 -3.29 2.33 -5.28
CA TRP A 93 -2.94 2.74 -6.64
C TRP A 93 -1.77 3.74 -6.70
N TYR A 94 -1.55 4.48 -5.62
CA TYR A 94 -0.49 5.49 -5.56
C TYR A 94 0.92 4.92 -5.76
N THR A 95 1.11 3.64 -5.41
CA THR A 95 2.41 2.96 -5.53
C THR A 95 2.35 1.66 -6.33
N ASN A 96 1.16 1.31 -6.86
CA ASN A 96 1.02 0.10 -7.66
C ASN A 96 1.82 0.17 -8.96
N LEU A 97 1.96 1.38 -9.56
CA LEU A 97 2.79 1.55 -10.74
C LEU A 97 4.27 1.36 -10.41
N ALA A 98 4.75 1.87 -9.27
CA ALA A 98 6.11 1.61 -8.80
C ALA A 98 6.35 0.12 -8.58
N GLY A 99 5.40 -0.59 -7.94
CA GLY A 99 5.49 -2.04 -7.73
C GLY A 99 5.59 -2.82 -9.03
N LEU A 100 4.74 -2.50 -10.02
CA LEU A 100 4.78 -3.11 -11.35
C LEU A 100 6.15 -2.87 -12.05
N LEU A 101 6.61 -1.62 -12.06
CA LEU A 101 7.86 -1.26 -12.72
C LEU A 101 9.07 -1.87 -12.02
N ALA A 102 9.08 -1.90 -10.69
CA ALA A 102 10.14 -2.51 -9.90
C ALA A 102 10.19 -4.03 -10.11
N GLY A 103 9.04 -4.71 -10.14
CA GLY A 103 8.96 -6.13 -10.46
C GLY A 103 9.61 -6.46 -11.82
N VAL A 104 9.35 -5.63 -12.84
CA VAL A 104 9.97 -5.78 -14.16
C VAL A 104 11.45 -5.41 -14.15
N PHE A 105 11.84 -4.34 -13.46
CA PHE A 105 13.21 -3.81 -13.47
C PHE A 105 14.20 -4.73 -12.74
N HIS A 106 13.78 -5.28 -11.58
CA HIS A 106 14.60 -6.17 -10.75
C HIS A 106 14.35 -7.66 -11.01
N ASP A 107 13.38 -8.02 -11.89
CA ASP A 107 12.97 -9.41 -12.17
C ASP A 107 12.53 -10.17 -10.90
N VAL A 108 11.70 -9.52 -10.07
CA VAL A 108 11.19 -10.04 -8.79
C VAL A 108 9.67 -10.00 -8.73
N PRO A 109 9.03 -10.87 -7.89
CA PRO A 109 7.59 -10.85 -7.72
C PRO A 109 7.05 -9.52 -7.19
N HIS A 110 5.89 -9.12 -7.72
CA HIS A 110 5.12 -7.97 -7.23
C HIS A 110 3.83 -8.43 -6.54
N VAL A 111 3.70 -8.09 -5.25
CA VAL A 111 2.50 -8.32 -4.45
C VAL A 111 1.76 -7.01 -4.20
N ILE A 112 0.43 -7.02 -4.30
CA ILE A 112 -0.43 -5.86 -4.03
C ILE A 112 -1.28 -6.12 -2.79
N SER A 113 -1.33 -5.17 -1.84
CA SER A 113 -2.39 -5.14 -0.82
C SER A 113 -3.53 -4.24 -1.24
N ALA A 114 -4.72 -4.83 -1.41
CA ALA A 114 -5.95 -4.14 -1.79
C ALA A 114 -6.62 -3.52 -0.55
N HIS A 115 -6.54 -2.19 -0.42
CA HIS A 115 -7.22 -1.43 0.64
C HIS A 115 -8.46 -0.70 0.13
N SER A 116 -8.49 -0.37 -1.15
CA SER A 116 -9.59 0.27 -1.87
C SER A 116 -9.32 0.17 -3.37
N LEU A 117 -10.37 0.23 -4.18
CA LEU A 117 -10.28 0.10 -5.63
C LEU A 117 -10.76 1.38 -6.32
N GLU A 118 -10.06 1.82 -7.36
CA GLU A 118 -10.47 3.01 -8.13
C GLU A 118 -11.84 2.82 -8.82
N PRO A 119 -12.21 1.66 -9.38
CA PRO A 119 -13.55 1.43 -9.93
C PRO A 119 -14.70 1.64 -8.93
N ASP A 120 -14.47 1.43 -7.64
CA ASP A 120 -15.47 1.65 -6.59
C ASP A 120 -15.58 3.13 -6.17
N ARG A 121 -14.83 4.02 -6.83
CA ARG A 121 -14.80 5.47 -6.55
C ARG A 121 -15.14 6.33 -7.78
N PRO A 122 -16.27 6.05 -8.48
CA PRO A 122 -16.60 6.74 -9.75
C PRO A 122 -16.75 8.26 -9.60
N TRP A 123 -17.10 8.76 -8.40
CA TRP A 123 -17.16 10.20 -8.12
C TRP A 123 -15.83 10.92 -8.30
N LYS A 124 -14.69 10.22 -8.21
CA LYS A 124 -13.37 10.80 -8.47
C LYS A 124 -13.18 11.24 -9.93
N ALA A 125 -13.91 10.64 -10.87
CA ALA A 125 -13.85 11.03 -12.28
C ALA A 125 -14.25 12.51 -12.48
N GLU A 126 -15.26 12.98 -11.74
CA GLU A 126 -15.71 14.38 -11.79
C GLU A 126 -14.70 15.33 -11.13
N GLN A 127 -14.05 14.88 -10.05
CA GLN A 127 -13.12 15.70 -9.28
C GLN A 127 -11.72 15.78 -9.90
N LEU A 128 -11.23 14.69 -10.49
CA LEU A 128 -9.84 14.53 -10.91
C LEU A 128 -9.67 14.48 -12.43
N GLY A 129 -10.75 14.32 -13.19
CA GLY A 129 -10.73 14.29 -14.67
C GLY A 129 -9.69 13.31 -15.23
N GLY A 130 -8.68 13.84 -15.93
CA GLY A 130 -7.59 13.03 -16.50
C GLY A 130 -6.78 12.26 -15.46
N GLY A 131 -6.65 12.79 -14.25
CA GLY A 131 -5.97 12.11 -13.15
C GLY A 131 -6.65 10.80 -12.75
N TYR A 132 -7.99 10.77 -12.73
CA TYR A 132 -8.73 9.53 -12.45
C TYR A 132 -8.52 8.46 -13.54
N ARG A 133 -8.45 8.87 -14.81
CA ARG A 133 -8.13 7.93 -15.88
C ARG A 133 -6.75 7.31 -15.73
N LEU A 134 -5.77 8.11 -15.29
CA LEU A 134 -4.41 7.64 -15.03
C LEU A 134 -4.36 6.71 -13.82
N SER A 135 -4.99 7.06 -12.69
CA SER A 135 -5.01 6.21 -11.49
C SER A 135 -5.70 4.87 -11.75
N SER A 136 -6.85 4.89 -12.45
CA SER A 136 -7.58 3.67 -12.82
C SER A 136 -6.80 2.80 -13.79
N TRP A 137 -6.10 3.40 -14.75
CA TRP A 137 -5.23 2.68 -15.68
C TRP A 137 -4.05 2.03 -14.96
N ALA A 138 -3.35 2.76 -14.10
CA ALA A 138 -2.20 2.26 -13.35
C ALA A 138 -2.60 1.13 -12.41
N GLU A 139 -3.70 1.31 -11.66
CA GLU A 139 -4.22 0.28 -10.76
C GLU A 139 -4.56 -0.99 -11.55
N LYS A 140 -5.40 -0.88 -12.61
CA LYS A 140 -5.75 -2.03 -13.43
C LYS A 140 -4.52 -2.75 -13.99
N THR A 141 -3.58 -2.00 -14.57
CA THR A 141 -2.38 -2.58 -15.20
C THR A 141 -1.52 -3.32 -14.18
N ALA A 142 -1.39 -2.78 -12.96
CA ALA A 142 -0.64 -3.42 -11.90
C ALA A 142 -1.34 -4.69 -11.39
N TYR A 143 -2.68 -4.67 -11.23
CA TYR A 143 -3.44 -5.86 -10.82
C TYR A 143 -3.36 -6.97 -11.86
N ASP A 144 -3.48 -6.65 -13.15
CA ASP A 144 -3.39 -7.63 -14.24
C ASP A 144 -2.01 -8.33 -14.27
N ALA A 145 -0.96 -7.62 -13.89
CA ALA A 145 0.43 -8.10 -13.92
C ALA A 145 0.94 -8.68 -12.58
N ALA A 146 0.26 -8.41 -11.47
CA ALA A 146 0.70 -8.82 -10.14
C ALA A 146 0.84 -10.35 -10.02
N ASP A 147 1.85 -10.80 -9.26
CA ASP A 147 2.04 -12.21 -8.93
C ASP A 147 1.07 -12.68 -7.86
N ALA A 148 0.72 -11.80 -6.91
CA ALA A 148 -0.33 -12.05 -5.93
C ALA A 148 -1.01 -10.75 -5.49
N VAL A 149 -2.27 -10.88 -5.06
CA VAL A 149 -3.06 -9.80 -4.47
C VAL A 149 -3.55 -10.22 -3.10
N ILE A 150 -3.23 -9.43 -2.09
CA ILE A 150 -3.74 -9.59 -0.73
C ILE A 150 -5.02 -8.75 -0.60
N ALA A 151 -6.14 -9.42 -0.39
CA ALA A 151 -7.40 -8.79 -0.01
C ALA A 151 -7.57 -8.82 1.52
N VAL A 152 -7.85 -7.67 2.13
CA VAL A 152 -7.95 -7.55 3.59
C VAL A 152 -9.21 -8.19 4.19
N SER A 153 -10.13 -8.66 3.35
CA SER A 153 -11.36 -9.38 3.75
C SER A 153 -11.94 -10.17 2.57
N GLU A 154 -12.86 -11.09 2.87
CA GLU A 154 -13.64 -11.80 1.83
C GLU A 154 -14.44 -10.83 0.95
N GLY A 155 -14.99 -9.76 1.55
CA GLY A 155 -15.65 -8.70 0.80
C GLY A 155 -14.72 -8.02 -0.19
N MET A 156 -13.52 -7.63 0.26
CA MET A 156 -12.50 -7.04 -0.63
C MET A 156 -12.07 -8.01 -1.74
N ARG A 157 -11.93 -9.31 -1.43
CA ARG A 157 -11.65 -10.32 -2.46
C ARG A 157 -12.73 -10.35 -3.54
N ALA A 158 -13.98 -10.35 -3.13
CA ALA A 158 -15.11 -10.32 -4.09
C ALA A 158 -15.12 -9.02 -4.90
N ASP A 159 -14.80 -7.88 -4.28
CA ASP A 159 -14.72 -6.58 -4.95
C ASP A 159 -13.58 -6.54 -5.97
N VAL A 160 -12.40 -7.07 -5.63
CA VAL A 160 -11.24 -7.18 -6.55
C VAL A 160 -11.63 -8.01 -7.78
N LEU A 161 -12.18 -9.21 -7.60
CA LEU A 161 -12.56 -10.10 -8.70
C LEU A 161 -13.70 -9.54 -9.55
N ARG A 162 -14.60 -8.73 -8.97
CA ARG A 162 -15.62 -8.00 -9.71
C ARG A 162 -15.03 -6.86 -10.53
N ALA A 163 -14.09 -6.10 -9.96
CA ALA A 163 -13.47 -4.93 -10.60
C ALA A 163 -12.48 -5.34 -11.71
N TYR A 164 -11.79 -6.46 -11.54
CA TYR A 164 -10.76 -6.98 -12.46
C TYR A 164 -11.08 -8.43 -12.87
N PRO A 165 -12.07 -8.65 -13.74
CA PRO A 165 -12.55 -10.00 -14.07
C PRO A 165 -11.54 -10.86 -14.84
N GLU A 166 -10.49 -10.25 -15.41
CA GLU A 166 -9.40 -10.96 -16.10
C GLU A 166 -8.32 -11.48 -15.13
N LEU A 167 -8.37 -11.03 -13.87
CA LEU A 167 -7.42 -11.47 -12.84
C LEU A 167 -7.73 -12.92 -12.43
N ASP A 168 -6.68 -13.75 -12.40
CA ASP A 168 -6.79 -15.13 -11.93
C ASP A 168 -7.21 -15.15 -10.44
N PRO A 169 -8.37 -15.76 -10.12
CA PRO A 169 -8.84 -15.84 -8.73
C PRO A 169 -7.87 -16.54 -7.76
N ASP A 170 -7.01 -17.41 -8.27
CA ASP A 170 -6.02 -18.14 -7.46
C ASP A 170 -4.86 -17.22 -7.02
N LYS A 171 -4.68 -16.08 -7.65
CA LYS A 171 -3.74 -15.03 -7.22
C LYS A 171 -4.27 -14.14 -6.10
N VAL A 172 -5.58 -14.19 -5.79
CA VAL A 172 -6.21 -13.31 -4.81
C VAL A 172 -6.41 -14.02 -3.48
N HIS A 173 -5.61 -13.66 -2.49
CA HIS A 173 -5.57 -14.28 -1.17
C HIS A 173 -6.17 -13.37 -0.11
N VAL A 174 -6.96 -13.93 0.81
CA VAL A 174 -7.51 -13.17 1.95
C VAL A 174 -6.54 -13.23 3.12
N VAL A 175 -5.94 -12.08 3.45
CA VAL A 175 -5.14 -11.89 4.66
C VAL A 175 -5.73 -10.72 5.45
N ARG A 176 -6.37 -11.02 6.56
CA ARG A 176 -7.05 -10.00 7.38
C ARG A 176 -6.03 -9.15 8.14
N ASN A 177 -6.33 -7.87 8.29
CA ASN A 177 -5.52 -7.00 9.13
C ASN A 177 -5.50 -7.51 10.56
N GLY A 178 -4.31 -7.53 11.15
CA GLY A 178 -4.12 -7.78 12.57
C GLY A 178 -4.35 -6.51 13.40
N VAL A 179 -4.39 -6.70 14.72
CA VAL A 179 -4.41 -5.62 15.70
C VAL A 179 -3.42 -5.94 16.82
N ASN A 180 -2.72 -4.94 17.32
CA ASN A 180 -1.86 -5.11 18.50
C ASN A 180 -2.75 -5.22 19.76
N THR A 181 -2.84 -6.44 20.31
CA THR A 181 -3.68 -6.72 21.48
C THR A 181 -3.11 -6.19 22.79
N ASP A 182 -1.83 -5.81 22.84
CA ASP A 182 -1.24 -5.15 23.99
C ASP A 182 -1.65 -3.66 24.07
N GLU A 183 -1.87 -3.05 22.91
CA GLU A 183 -2.34 -1.66 22.77
C GLU A 183 -3.88 -1.58 22.77
N PHE A 184 -4.54 -2.48 22.01
CA PHE A 184 -6.01 -2.51 21.85
C PHE A 184 -6.61 -3.69 22.60
N HIS A 185 -6.91 -3.48 23.87
CA HIS A 185 -7.55 -4.48 24.76
C HIS A 185 -8.81 -3.90 25.42
N PRO A 186 -9.76 -4.74 25.83
CA PRO A 186 -10.92 -4.27 26.56
C PRO A 186 -10.51 -3.54 27.83
N VAL A 187 -10.98 -2.31 27.99
CA VAL A 187 -10.86 -1.54 29.23
C VAL A 187 -12.16 -1.58 30.00
N THR A 188 -12.09 -1.87 31.29
CA THR A 188 -13.25 -1.91 32.18
C THR A 188 -13.55 -0.55 32.84
N GLU A 189 -12.58 0.39 32.77
CA GLU A 189 -12.74 1.74 33.28
C GLU A 189 -13.40 2.63 32.22
N THR A 190 -14.54 3.23 32.59
CA THR A 190 -15.36 4.04 31.67
C THR A 190 -15.30 5.53 32.01
N ASP A 191 -14.17 6.01 32.53
CA ASP A 191 -14.00 7.40 32.93
C ASP A 191 -14.26 8.38 31.77
N VAL A 192 -13.88 8.01 30.55
CA VAL A 192 -14.14 8.82 29.35
C VAL A 192 -15.64 9.08 29.16
N CYS A 193 -16.51 8.07 29.34
CA CYS A 193 -17.95 8.25 29.22
C CYS A 193 -18.47 9.23 30.27
N ARG A 194 -17.96 9.13 31.49
CA ARG A 194 -18.34 10.00 32.63
C ARG A 194 -17.84 11.43 32.42
N ASP A 195 -16.59 11.58 31.92
CA ASP A 195 -15.95 12.88 31.66
C ASP A 195 -16.64 13.70 30.57
N ILE A 196 -17.26 13.02 29.59
CA ILE A 196 -18.06 13.65 28.53
C ILE A 196 -19.57 13.70 28.84
N GLY A 197 -19.98 13.32 30.07
CA GLY A 197 -21.36 13.38 30.52
C GLY A 197 -22.28 12.29 29.95
N MET A 198 -21.72 11.19 29.47
CA MET A 198 -22.46 10.00 29.03
C MET A 198 -22.46 9.00 30.19
N ASP A 199 -23.66 8.65 30.70
CA ASP A 199 -23.81 7.56 31.63
C ASP A 199 -23.66 6.22 30.89
N PRO A 200 -22.83 5.27 31.38
CA PRO A 200 -22.61 3.98 30.72
C PRO A 200 -23.82 3.07 30.73
#